data_0be3bf473e86e679194937ff07e9771a
#
_entry.id   0be3bf473e86e679194937ff07e9771a
#
_cell.length_a   1.000
_cell.length_b   1.000
_cell.length_c   1.000
_cell.angle_alpha   90.00
_cell.angle_beta   90.00
_cell.angle_gamma   90.00
#
_symmetry.space_group_name_H-M   'P 1'
#
loop_
_entity.id
_entity.type
_entity.pdbx_description
1 polymer ?
#
loop_
_entity_poly.entity_id
_entity_poly.type
_entity_poly.pdbx_seq_one_letter_code
_entity_poly.pdbx_strand_id
1 'polypeptide(L)'
;MEISNWFKGFEKGIALLSPEQRSVFFAECGKNCVNGGTLSVYEKLYEDAKGDMDVFFEMANELPGVKGVVVEKGRVYRLVFLECTCELCQKGYVRTPLLCECSRQSVIYSMQSLWKGKNFNVTLCHSILGGETDCEMRIEVER
;
A
#
# COMPACT_ATOMS: atom_id res chain seq x y z
N MET A 1 25.65 12.84 -12.85
CA MET A 1 25.01 12.30 -11.65
C MET A 1 24.63 10.86 -11.87
N GLU A 2 25.02 9.99 -10.97
CA GLU A 2 24.53 8.62 -10.95
C GLU A 2 23.29 8.53 -10.07
N ILE A 3 22.19 8.07 -10.63
CA ILE A 3 20.92 7.99 -9.93
C ILE A 3 20.97 7.06 -8.70
N SER A 4 21.77 6.00 -8.77
CA SER A 4 21.95 5.10 -7.63
C SER A 4 22.58 5.81 -6.43
N ASN A 5 23.50 6.73 -6.65
CA ASN A 5 24.11 7.51 -5.58
C ASN A 5 23.11 8.48 -4.96
N TRP A 6 22.24 9.07 -5.78
CA TRP A 6 21.19 9.93 -5.28
C TRP A 6 20.25 9.17 -4.34
N PHE A 7 19.87 7.94 -4.74
CA PHE A 7 18.99 7.12 -3.92
C PHE A 7 19.63 6.63 -2.63
N LYS A 8 20.97 6.46 -2.59
CA LYS A 8 21.66 6.20 -1.31
C LYS A 8 21.47 7.36 -0.34
N GLY A 9 21.56 8.59 -0.83
CA GLY A 9 21.26 9.78 -0.04
C GLY A 9 19.79 9.83 0.40
N PHE A 10 18.87 9.48 -0.49
CA PHE A 10 17.44 9.39 -0.18
C PHE A 10 17.19 8.38 0.95
N GLU A 11 17.78 7.18 0.89
CA GLU A 11 17.62 6.17 1.94
C GLU A 11 18.11 6.67 3.29
N LYS A 12 19.25 7.33 3.30
CA LYS A 12 19.79 7.92 4.53
C LYS A 12 18.90 9.03 5.06
N GLY A 13 18.37 9.84 4.16
CA GLY A 13 17.49 10.95 4.52
C GLY A 13 16.19 10.49 5.16
N ILE A 14 15.51 9.50 4.58
CA ILE A 14 14.27 9.00 5.16
C ILE A 14 14.48 8.26 6.49
N ALA A 15 15.67 7.72 6.70
CA ALA A 15 16.03 7.09 7.98
C ALA A 15 16.20 8.12 9.11
N LEU A 16 16.51 9.37 8.77
CA LEU A 16 16.60 10.46 9.74
C LEU A 16 15.27 10.99 10.21
N LEU A 17 14.21 10.73 9.46
CA LEU A 17 12.86 11.16 9.81
C LEU A 17 12.29 10.29 10.92
N SER A 18 11.42 10.86 11.78
CA SER A 18 10.62 10.07 12.72
C SER A 18 9.59 9.24 11.95
N PRO A 19 9.01 8.19 12.56
CA PRO A 19 7.91 7.44 11.92
C PRO A 19 6.75 8.35 11.47
N GLU A 20 6.39 9.35 12.27
CA GLU A 20 5.33 10.31 11.94
C GLU A 20 5.71 11.18 10.74
N GLN A 21 6.95 11.65 10.69
CA GLN A 21 7.45 12.45 9.57
C GLN A 21 7.50 11.61 8.28
N ARG A 22 7.92 10.34 8.37
CA ARG A 22 7.89 9.43 7.22
C ARG A 22 6.46 9.21 6.70
N SER A 23 5.50 9.07 7.61
CA SER A 23 4.09 8.90 7.22
C SER A 23 3.58 10.10 6.43
N VAL A 24 3.89 11.31 6.87
CA VAL A 24 3.49 12.54 6.18
C VAL A 24 4.19 12.65 4.82
N PHE A 25 5.48 12.38 4.79
CA PHE A 25 6.27 12.42 3.55
C PHE A 25 5.72 11.42 2.52
N PHE A 26 5.57 10.17 2.91
CA PHE A 26 5.12 9.12 2.00
C PHE A 26 3.62 9.19 1.67
N ALA A 27 2.83 9.91 2.46
CA ALA A 27 1.42 10.14 2.12
C ALA A 27 1.30 10.86 0.76
N GLU A 28 2.14 11.85 0.50
CA GLU A 28 2.14 12.54 -0.79
C GLU A 28 2.66 11.64 -1.92
N CYS A 29 3.72 10.88 -1.67
CA CYS A 29 4.25 9.95 -2.67
C CYS A 29 3.23 8.87 -3.02
N GLY A 30 2.60 8.28 -2.01
CA GLY A 30 1.60 7.23 -2.19
C GLY A 30 0.37 7.73 -2.95
N LYS A 31 -0.13 8.91 -2.60
CA LYS A 31 -1.26 9.54 -3.27
C LYS A 31 -0.99 9.76 -4.76
N ASN A 32 0.16 10.32 -5.10
CA ASN A 32 0.51 10.57 -6.49
C ASN A 32 0.71 9.27 -7.26
N CYS A 33 1.32 8.27 -6.64
CA CYS A 33 1.50 6.96 -7.24
C CYS A 33 0.16 6.29 -7.55
N VAL A 34 -0.77 6.30 -6.59
CA VAL A 34 -2.10 5.70 -6.73
C VAL A 34 -2.91 6.42 -7.81
N ASN A 35 -2.89 7.75 -7.82
CA ASN A 35 -3.59 8.55 -8.83
C ASN A 35 -3.01 8.33 -10.25
N GLY A 36 -1.79 7.85 -10.35
CA GLY A 36 -1.15 7.55 -11.65
C GLY A 36 -1.64 6.28 -12.34
N GLY A 37 -2.53 5.50 -11.73
CA GLY A 37 -3.07 4.32 -12.40
C GLY A 37 -3.75 3.30 -11.49
N THR A 38 -3.19 3.00 -10.33
CA THR A 38 -3.68 1.95 -9.44
C THR A 38 -5.11 2.21 -8.96
N LEU A 39 -5.45 3.48 -8.73
CA LEU A 39 -6.78 3.84 -8.24
C LEU A 39 -7.89 3.42 -9.21
N SER A 40 -7.67 3.54 -10.51
CA SER A 40 -8.67 3.15 -11.50
C SER A 40 -8.99 1.66 -11.44
N VAL A 41 -8.02 0.81 -11.13
CA VAL A 41 -8.22 -0.62 -10.94
C VAL A 41 -9.11 -0.88 -9.71
N TYR A 42 -8.82 -0.20 -8.61
CA TYR A 42 -9.61 -0.34 -7.38
C TYR A 42 -11.01 0.27 -7.52
N GLU A 43 -11.16 1.37 -8.26
CA GLU A 43 -12.47 1.96 -8.53
C GLU A 43 -13.37 1.00 -9.30
N LYS A 44 -12.82 0.32 -10.31
CA LYS A 44 -13.56 -0.70 -11.04
C LYS A 44 -14.00 -1.84 -10.14
N LEU A 45 -13.08 -2.31 -9.30
CA LEU A 45 -13.37 -3.38 -8.35
C LEU A 45 -14.46 -2.95 -7.35
N TYR A 46 -14.42 -1.71 -6.90
CA TYR A 46 -15.44 -1.12 -6.03
C TYR A 46 -16.82 -1.10 -6.72
N GLU A 47 -16.85 -0.69 -7.98
CA GLU A 47 -18.11 -0.65 -8.75
C GLU A 47 -18.65 -2.06 -8.95
N ASP A 48 -17.83 -3.01 -9.32
CA ASP A 48 -18.22 -4.41 -9.51
C ASP A 48 -18.71 -5.04 -8.20
N ALA A 49 -18.14 -4.66 -7.08
CA ALA A 49 -18.54 -5.09 -5.74
C ALA A 49 -19.76 -4.31 -5.21
N LYS A 50 -20.24 -3.31 -5.94
CA LYS A 50 -21.36 -2.43 -5.55
C LYS A 50 -21.13 -1.76 -4.19
N GLY A 51 -19.89 -1.39 -3.91
CA GLY A 51 -19.52 -0.74 -2.67
C GLY A 51 -19.46 -1.65 -1.45
N ASP A 52 -19.70 -2.95 -1.60
CA ASP A 52 -19.62 -3.93 -0.52
C ASP A 52 -18.15 -4.27 -0.27
N MET A 53 -17.68 -3.99 0.94
CA MET A 53 -16.26 -4.17 1.29
C MET A 53 -15.85 -5.63 1.34
N ASP A 54 -16.72 -6.50 1.87
CA ASP A 54 -16.43 -7.95 1.90
C ASP A 54 -16.28 -8.51 0.49
N VAL A 55 -17.20 -8.14 -0.40
CA VAL A 55 -17.15 -8.55 -1.81
C VAL A 55 -15.92 -7.99 -2.51
N PHE A 56 -15.58 -6.73 -2.23
CA PHE A 56 -14.38 -6.07 -2.79
C PHE A 56 -13.11 -6.88 -2.49
N PHE A 57 -12.91 -7.27 -1.24
CA PHE A 57 -11.71 -8.04 -0.87
C PHE A 57 -11.73 -9.46 -1.41
N GLU A 58 -12.90 -10.09 -1.53
CA GLU A 58 -13.00 -11.38 -2.19
C GLU A 58 -12.65 -11.28 -3.68
N MET A 59 -13.15 -10.25 -4.36
CA MET A 59 -12.87 -10.01 -5.78
C MET A 59 -11.42 -9.59 -6.03
N ALA A 60 -10.73 -9.04 -5.04
CA ALA A 60 -9.31 -8.69 -5.17
C ALA A 60 -8.44 -9.91 -5.52
N ASN A 61 -8.90 -11.12 -5.19
CA ASN A 61 -8.20 -12.35 -5.56
C ASN A 61 -8.14 -12.59 -7.07
N GLU A 62 -8.97 -11.90 -7.85
CA GLU A 62 -8.95 -11.97 -9.31
C GLU A 62 -7.84 -11.13 -9.93
N LEU A 63 -7.27 -10.19 -9.17
CA LEU A 63 -6.18 -9.35 -9.64
C LEU A 63 -4.86 -10.14 -9.64
N PRO A 64 -4.04 -10.01 -10.71
CA PRO A 64 -2.74 -10.68 -10.76
C PRO A 64 -1.85 -10.28 -9.59
N GLY A 65 -1.30 -11.29 -8.88
CA GLY A 65 -0.36 -11.05 -7.80
C GLY A 65 -0.94 -10.45 -6.53
N VAL A 66 -2.27 -10.45 -6.38
CA VAL A 66 -2.95 -9.88 -5.22
C VAL A 66 -3.84 -10.94 -4.58
N LYS A 67 -3.86 -10.97 -3.24
CA LYS A 67 -4.81 -11.76 -2.46
C LYS A 67 -5.56 -10.83 -1.51
N GLY A 68 -6.88 -10.99 -1.46
CA GLY A 68 -7.74 -10.33 -0.48
C GLY A 68 -8.30 -11.37 0.48
N VAL A 69 -8.34 -11.04 1.76
CA VAL A 69 -8.87 -11.91 2.82
C VAL A 69 -9.84 -11.13 3.68
N VAL A 70 -11.01 -11.70 3.93
CA VAL A 70 -11.96 -11.16 4.89
C VAL A 70 -11.68 -11.84 6.23
N VAL A 71 -11.14 -11.08 7.19
CA VAL A 71 -10.82 -11.59 8.53
C VAL A 71 -12.04 -11.47 9.44
N GLU A 72 -12.68 -10.30 9.42
CA GLU A 72 -13.91 -10.04 10.16
C GLU A 72 -14.82 -9.23 9.23
N LYS A 73 -15.98 -9.76 8.90
CA LYS A 73 -16.93 -9.14 7.96
C LYS A 73 -17.27 -7.71 8.38
N GLY A 74 -17.16 -6.81 7.42
CA GLY A 74 -17.48 -5.40 7.59
C GLY A 74 -16.42 -4.61 8.35
N ARG A 75 -15.33 -5.23 8.82
CA ARG A 75 -14.42 -4.54 9.72
C ARG A 75 -12.93 -4.79 9.47
N VAL A 76 -12.49 -6.04 9.29
CA VAL A 76 -11.06 -6.38 9.22
C VAL A 76 -10.77 -7.20 7.98
N TYR A 77 -9.76 -6.77 7.24
CA TYR A 77 -9.35 -7.38 5.98
C TYR A 77 -7.84 -7.48 5.92
N ARG A 78 -7.35 -8.35 5.02
CA ARG A 78 -5.94 -8.40 4.65
C ARG A 78 -5.81 -8.24 3.15
N LEU A 79 -4.80 -7.50 2.76
CA LEU A 79 -4.40 -7.34 1.36
C LEU A 79 -2.96 -7.82 1.25
N VAL A 80 -2.74 -8.82 0.39
CA VAL A 80 -1.44 -9.45 0.22
C VAL A 80 -0.97 -9.24 -1.21
N PHE A 81 0.26 -8.76 -1.36
CA PHE A 81 0.93 -8.59 -2.65
C PHE A 81 2.03 -9.64 -2.78
N LEU A 82 1.91 -10.50 -3.78
CA LEU A 82 2.84 -11.61 -4.00
C LEU A 82 4.17 -11.15 -4.61
N GLU A 83 4.18 -9.96 -5.21
CA GLU A 83 5.37 -9.34 -5.81
C GLU A 83 5.45 -7.88 -5.38
N CYS A 84 6.68 -7.37 -5.27
CA CYS A 84 6.87 -5.94 -5.05
C CYS A 84 6.57 -5.19 -6.35
N THR A 85 5.56 -4.32 -6.33
CA THR A 85 5.12 -3.56 -7.50
C THR A 85 5.81 -2.21 -7.65
N CYS A 86 6.60 -1.79 -6.65
CA CYS A 86 7.29 -0.51 -6.66
C CYS A 86 8.51 -0.56 -7.59
N GLU A 87 8.55 0.31 -8.59
CA GLU A 87 9.67 0.40 -9.53
C GLU A 87 11.00 0.68 -8.83
N LEU A 88 11.00 1.46 -7.76
CA LEU A 88 12.22 1.76 -7.02
C LEU A 88 12.84 0.49 -6.43
N CYS A 89 11.99 -0.42 -5.97
CA CYS A 89 12.41 -1.72 -5.47
C CYS A 89 12.82 -2.64 -6.63
N GLN A 90 11.98 -2.75 -7.66
CA GLN A 90 12.23 -3.64 -8.81
C GLN A 90 13.53 -3.33 -9.53
N LYS A 91 13.84 -2.04 -9.68
CA LYS A 91 15.07 -1.58 -10.34
C LYS A 91 16.28 -1.54 -9.39
N GLY A 92 16.09 -1.87 -8.13
CA GLY A 92 17.16 -1.91 -7.15
C GLY A 92 17.68 -0.56 -6.69
N TYR A 93 16.95 0.52 -6.93
CA TYR A 93 17.35 1.86 -6.50
C TYR A 93 17.20 2.05 -4.98
N VAL A 94 16.15 1.49 -4.41
CA VAL A 94 15.86 1.58 -2.98
C VAL A 94 15.69 0.17 -2.42
N ARG A 95 16.41 -0.12 -1.34
CA ARG A 95 16.39 -1.43 -0.68
C ARG A 95 15.93 -1.39 0.76
N THR A 96 15.81 -0.20 1.34
CA THR A 96 15.36 -0.07 2.72
C THR A 96 13.88 -0.39 2.87
N PRO A 97 13.50 -1.22 3.87
CA PRO A 97 12.08 -1.49 4.16
C PRO A 97 11.26 -0.24 4.53
N LEU A 98 11.92 0.87 4.89
CA LEU A 98 11.25 2.14 5.18
C LEU A 98 10.43 2.64 3.98
N LEU A 99 10.82 2.26 2.75
CA LEU A 99 10.05 2.59 1.54
C LEU A 99 8.64 2.02 1.58
N CYS A 100 8.41 0.95 2.31
CA CYS A 100 7.09 0.29 2.39
C CYS A 100 6.04 1.15 3.10
N GLU A 101 6.46 2.20 3.81
CA GLU A 101 5.53 3.22 4.32
C GLU A 101 4.77 3.90 3.18
N CYS A 102 5.41 4.07 2.02
CA CYS A 102 4.75 4.57 0.82
C CYS A 102 3.59 3.65 0.40
N SER A 103 3.81 2.34 0.39
CA SER A 103 2.77 1.36 0.05
C SER A 103 1.63 1.38 1.08
N ARG A 104 1.95 1.50 2.36
CA ARG A 104 0.94 1.60 3.42
C ARG A 104 0.08 2.85 3.22
N GLN A 105 0.70 3.99 2.94
CA GLN A 105 -0.02 5.23 2.67
C GLN A 105 -0.85 5.15 1.39
N SER A 106 -0.37 4.45 0.37
CA SER A 106 -1.13 4.20 -0.86
C SER A 106 -2.42 3.42 -0.58
N VAL A 107 -2.36 2.42 0.27
CA VAL A 107 -3.53 1.64 0.66
C VAL A 107 -4.52 2.50 1.45
N ILE A 108 -4.05 3.29 2.41
CA ILE A 108 -4.90 4.21 3.18
C ILE A 108 -5.63 5.15 2.23
N TYR A 109 -4.89 5.79 1.34
CA TYR A 109 -5.45 6.74 0.38
C TYR A 109 -6.49 6.07 -0.52
N SER A 110 -6.20 4.88 -1.03
CA SER A 110 -7.11 4.12 -1.89
C SER A 110 -8.42 3.80 -1.17
N MET A 111 -8.32 3.28 0.05
CA MET A 111 -9.51 2.92 0.83
C MET A 111 -10.36 4.14 1.17
N GLN A 112 -9.73 5.23 1.58
CA GLN A 112 -10.43 6.48 1.90
C GLN A 112 -11.08 7.11 0.66
N SER A 113 -10.45 6.96 -0.50
CA SER A 113 -11.00 7.46 -1.77
C SER A 113 -12.24 6.69 -2.21
N LEU A 114 -12.28 5.39 -1.94
CA LEU A 114 -13.40 4.52 -2.31
C LEU A 114 -14.55 4.62 -1.31
N TRP A 115 -14.26 4.53 -0.03
CA TRP A 115 -15.26 4.62 1.04
C TRP A 115 -15.12 5.96 1.76
N LYS A 116 -15.62 6.99 1.11
CA LYS A 116 -15.57 8.37 1.64
C LYS A 116 -16.29 8.46 2.97
N GLY A 117 -15.67 9.17 3.92
CA GLY A 117 -16.21 9.34 5.26
C GLY A 117 -15.86 8.22 6.23
N LYS A 118 -15.23 7.14 5.78
CA LYS A 118 -14.70 6.09 6.65
C LYS A 118 -13.21 6.29 6.88
N ASN A 119 -12.76 5.94 8.07
CA ASN A 119 -11.34 5.97 8.42
C ASN A 119 -10.83 4.53 8.54
N PHE A 120 -9.58 4.34 8.16
CA PHE A 120 -8.96 3.02 8.11
C PHE A 120 -7.65 3.03 8.87
N ASN A 121 -7.43 2.01 9.70
CA ASN A 121 -6.13 1.70 10.26
C ASN A 121 -5.48 0.64 9.38
N VAL A 122 -4.36 0.97 8.78
CA VAL A 122 -3.61 0.04 7.94
C VAL A 122 -2.29 -0.26 8.61
N THR A 123 -2.02 -1.54 8.84
CA THR A 123 -0.79 -2.03 9.44
C THR A 123 -0.03 -2.86 8.42
N LEU A 124 1.23 -2.50 8.16
CA LEU A 124 2.14 -3.34 7.39
C LEU A 124 2.62 -4.47 8.30
N CYS A 125 2.15 -5.69 8.04
CA CYS A 125 2.51 -6.84 8.86
C CYS A 125 3.91 -7.34 8.53
N HIS A 126 4.23 -7.44 7.24
CA HIS A 126 5.55 -7.79 6.73
C HIS A 126 5.66 -7.38 5.26
N SER A 127 6.88 -7.35 4.72
CA SER A 127 7.11 -6.95 3.34
C SER A 127 8.27 -7.73 2.70
N ILE A 128 8.28 -7.72 1.36
CA ILE A 128 9.36 -8.31 0.57
C ILE A 128 10.68 -7.60 0.85
N LEU A 129 10.67 -6.27 0.92
CA LEU A 129 11.87 -5.50 1.28
C LEU A 129 12.33 -5.79 2.71
N GLY A 130 11.43 -6.21 3.58
CA GLY A 130 11.74 -6.65 4.94
C GLY A 130 12.27 -8.08 5.02
N GLY A 131 12.41 -8.78 3.89
CA GLY A 131 12.97 -10.13 3.83
C GLY A 131 11.95 -11.25 3.72
N GLU A 132 10.66 -10.93 3.62
CA GLU A 132 9.60 -11.93 3.49
C GLU A 132 9.30 -12.25 2.02
N THR A 133 8.48 -13.27 1.78
CA THR A 133 8.13 -13.73 0.42
C THR A 133 6.99 -12.94 -0.19
N ASP A 134 6.25 -12.19 0.61
CA ASP A 134 5.16 -11.32 0.15
C ASP A 134 5.07 -10.07 1.02
N CYS A 135 4.17 -9.16 0.64
CA CYS A 135 3.82 -7.99 1.45
C CYS A 135 2.40 -8.17 1.95
N GLU A 136 2.18 -8.04 3.25
CA GLU A 136 0.86 -8.18 3.84
C GLU A 136 0.49 -6.94 4.62
N MET A 137 -0.73 -6.43 4.34
CA MET A 137 -1.30 -5.31 5.07
C MET A 137 -2.63 -5.72 5.70
N ARG A 138 -2.78 -5.37 6.97
CA ARG A 138 -4.03 -5.53 7.69
C ARG A 138 -4.77 -4.21 7.64
N ILE A 139 -6.02 -4.26 7.19
CA ILE A 139 -6.88 -3.09 7.03
C ILE A 139 -8.03 -3.22 8.01
N GLU A 140 -8.16 -2.26 8.90
CA GLU A 140 -9.23 -2.24 9.90
C GLU A 140 -10.04 -0.96 9.73
N VAL A 141 -11.36 -1.11 9.64
CA VAL A 141 -12.27 0.04 9.56
C VAL A 141 -12.45 0.58 10.98
N GLU A 142 -12.17 1.87 11.16
CA GLU A 142 -12.41 2.53 12.45
C GLU A 142 -13.90 2.69 12.72
N ARG A 143 -14.25 2.49 13.94
CA ARG A 143 -15.63 2.67 14.41
C ARG A 143 -15.98 4.12 14.68
#